data_c893e62ce1606124d58cc242a18f0781
#
_entry.id   c893e62ce1606124d58cc242a18f0781
#
_cell.length_a   1.000
_cell.length_b   1.000
_cell.length_c   1.000
_cell.angle_alpha   90.00
_cell.angle_beta   90.00
_cell.angle_gamma   90.00
#
_symmetry.space_group_name_H-M   'P 1'
#
loop_
_entity.id
_entity.type
_entity.pdbx_description
1 polymer ?
#
loop_
_entity_poly.entity_id
_entity_poly.type
_entity_poly.pdbx_seq_one_letter_code
_entity_poly.pdbx_strand_id
1 'polypeptide(L)'
;MKSAIRTTLLILSIILIISELVYGIPFLGGSIILSLGWQPLLISVLLYFIMMVILIVDKQNAIKPMMFIPLLGIVGNIIAFVPVVGMVVHWILFFLMVFFVFILLSTPLYVPNKNAKVIYTEDRRNS
;
A
#
# COMPACT_ATOMS: atom_id res chain seq x y z
N MET A 1 3.27 -7.15 12.61
CA MET A 1 2.77 -7.53 11.26
C MET A 1 3.37 -8.87 10.86
N LYS A 2 2.56 -9.77 10.31
CA LYS A 2 3.03 -11.07 9.83
C LYS A 2 3.88 -10.91 8.58
N SER A 3 4.88 -11.79 8.41
CA SER A 3 5.78 -11.76 7.26
C SER A 3 5.04 -11.90 5.92
N ALA A 4 4.06 -12.80 5.85
CA ALA A 4 3.27 -13.00 4.64
C ALA A 4 2.49 -11.74 4.25
N ILE A 5 1.88 -11.06 5.22
CA ILE A 5 1.13 -9.81 5.01
C ILE A 5 2.08 -8.72 4.53
N ARG A 6 3.24 -8.57 5.18
CA ARG A 6 4.24 -7.59 4.78
C ARG A 6 4.72 -7.81 3.34
N THR A 7 5.02 -9.07 2.99
CA THR A 7 5.46 -9.43 1.64
C THR A 7 4.37 -9.13 0.61
N THR A 8 3.12 -9.48 0.90
CA THR A 8 2.00 -9.20 0.01
C THR A 8 1.82 -7.70 -0.21
N LEU A 9 1.84 -6.91 0.87
CA LEU A 9 1.73 -5.45 0.77
C LEU A 9 2.92 -4.85 0.01
N LEU A 10 4.12 -5.39 0.21
CA LEU A 10 5.32 -4.93 -0.50
C LEU A 10 5.21 -5.18 -2.00
N ILE A 11 4.78 -6.35 -2.41
CA ILE A 11 4.60 -6.71 -3.83
C ILE A 11 3.57 -5.79 -4.47
N LEU A 12 2.41 -5.63 -3.84
CA LEU A 12 1.36 -4.73 -4.34
C LEU A 12 1.86 -3.29 -4.43
N SER A 13 2.62 -2.83 -3.43
CA SER A 13 3.18 -1.49 -3.41
C SER A 13 4.16 -1.25 -4.55
N ILE A 14 5.04 -2.21 -4.83
CA ILE A 14 6.01 -2.10 -5.93
C ILE A 14 5.28 -2.02 -7.27
N ILE A 15 4.28 -2.86 -7.49
CA ILE A 15 3.47 -2.83 -8.70
C ILE A 15 2.82 -1.46 -8.87
N LEU A 16 2.24 -0.92 -7.81
CA LEU A 16 1.58 0.38 -7.84
C LEU A 16 2.56 1.53 -8.04
N ILE A 17 3.74 1.49 -7.40
CA ILE A 17 4.77 2.51 -7.59
C ILE A 17 5.19 2.58 -9.05
N ILE A 18 5.46 1.45 -9.68
CA ILE A 18 5.84 1.40 -11.09
C ILE A 18 4.70 1.91 -11.97
N SER A 19 3.46 1.50 -11.68
CA SER A 19 2.27 1.93 -12.40
C SER A 19 2.07 3.44 -12.32
N GLU A 20 2.15 4.00 -11.12
CA GLU A 20 1.97 5.45 -10.92
C GLU A 20 3.08 6.26 -11.62
N LEU A 21 4.31 5.76 -11.60
CA LEU A 21 5.42 6.39 -12.31
C LEU A 21 5.15 6.43 -13.81
N VAL A 22 4.75 5.30 -14.41
CA VAL A 22 4.47 5.20 -15.84
C VAL A 22 3.30 6.12 -16.23
N TYR A 23 2.21 6.10 -15.46
CA TYR A 23 1.03 6.92 -15.76
C TYR A 23 1.29 8.41 -15.54
N GLY A 24 2.26 8.75 -14.69
CA GLY A 24 2.66 10.14 -14.45
C GLY A 24 3.57 10.73 -15.52
N ILE A 25 4.13 9.91 -16.42
CA ILE A 25 4.98 10.41 -17.50
C ILE A 25 4.12 11.22 -18.48
N PRO A 26 4.49 12.50 -18.77
CA PRO A 26 3.72 13.33 -19.71
C PRO A 26 3.57 12.65 -21.06
N PHE A 27 2.37 12.72 -21.63
CA PHE A 27 1.97 12.12 -22.91
C PHE A 27 1.93 10.59 -22.91
N LEU A 28 2.95 9.91 -22.39
CA LEU A 28 3.02 8.44 -22.40
C LEU A 28 1.93 7.82 -21.51
N GLY A 29 1.82 8.32 -20.27
CA GLY A 29 0.82 7.82 -19.32
C GLY A 29 -0.60 8.01 -19.82
N GLY A 30 -0.92 9.22 -20.28
CA GLY A 30 -2.22 9.54 -20.84
C GLY A 30 -2.55 8.70 -22.07
N SER A 31 -1.57 8.49 -22.96
CA SER A 31 -1.75 7.65 -24.15
C SER A 31 -2.08 6.20 -23.80
N ILE A 32 -1.37 5.63 -22.83
CA ILE A 32 -1.62 4.25 -22.37
C ILE A 32 -3.04 4.14 -21.79
N ILE A 33 -3.42 5.07 -20.92
CA ILE A 33 -4.72 5.03 -20.25
C ILE A 33 -5.86 5.19 -21.28
N LEU A 34 -5.74 6.15 -22.18
CA LEU A 34 -6.78 6.41 -23.17
C LEU A 34 -6.89 5.28 -24.19
N SER A 35 -5.75 4.71 -24.62
CA SER A 35 -5.75 3.60 -25.59
C SER A 35 -6.38 2.33 -25.03
N LEU A 36 -6.34 2.13 -23.72
CA LEU A 36 -6.90 0.96 -23.03
C LEU A 36 -8.25 1.24 -22.38
N GLY A 37 -8.88 2.39 -22.66
CA GLY A 37 -10.22 2.72 -22.17
C GLY A 37 -10.29 2.84 -20.65
N TRP A 38 -9.29 3.47 -20.03
CA TRP A 38 -9.19 3.64 -18.57
C TRP A 38 -9.08 2.34 -17.77
N GLN A 39 -8.98 1.17 -18.40
CA GLN A 39 -8.79 -0.11 -17.68
C GLN A 39 -7.61 -0.10 -16.70
N PRO A 40 -6.45 0.50 -17.03
CA PRO A 40 -5.35 0.58 -16.08
C PRO A 40 -5.71 1.27 -14.76
N LEU A 41 -6.55 2.30 -14.81
CA LEU A 41 -7.00 3.01 -13.62
C LEU A 41 -7.91 2.12 -12.76
N LEU A 42 -8.78 1.34 -13.39
CA LEU A 42 -9.65 0.40 -12.69
C LEU A 42 -8.85 -0.70 -12.00
N ILE A 43 -7.80 -1.19 -12.65
CA ILE A 43 -6.87 -2.17 -12.06
C ILE A 43 -6.17 -1.55 -10.84
N SER A 44 -5.69 -0.32 -10.95
CA SER A 44 -5.06 0.38 -9.84
C SER A 44 -6.02 0.55 -8.66
N VAL A 45 -7.26 0.93 -8.92
CA VAL A 45 -8.30 1.04 -7.89
C VAL A 45 -8.49 -0.31 -7.18
N LEU A 46 -8.54 -1.39 -7.92
CA LEU A 46 -8.68 -2.73 -7.34
C LEU A 46 -7.49 -3.08 -6.44
N LEU A 47 -6.27 -2.81 -6.89
CA LEU A 47 -5.07 -3.09 -6.10
C LEU A 47 -5.02 -2.26 -4.83
N TYR A 48 -5.35 -0.96 -4.90
CA TYR A 48 -5.44 -0.12 -3.71
C TYR A 48 -6.53 -0.60 -2.75
N PHE A 49 -7.66 -1.05 -3.29
CA PHE A 49 -8.74 -1.61 -2.46
C PHE A 49 -8.29 -2.86 -1.72
N ILE A 50 -7.59 -3.76 -2.40
CA ILE A 50 -7.04 -4.97 -1.78
C ILE A 50 -6.09 -4.61 -0.65
N MET A 51 -5.19 -3.65 -0.87
CA MET A 51 -4.26 -3.18 0.17
C MET A 51 -5.00 -2.60 1.36
N MET A 52 -6.03 -1.80 1.11
CA MET A 52 -6.83 -1.20 2.17
C MET A 52 -7.53 -2.28 3.02
N VAL A 53 -8.10 -3.28 2.37
CA VAL A 53 -8.76 -4.39 3.08
C VAL A 53 -7.77 -5.17 3.92
N ILE A 54 -6.58 -5.46 3.39
CA ILE A 54 -5.52 -6.16 4.15
C ILE A 54 -5.16 -5.35 5.40
N LEU A 55 -4.97 -4.04 5.26
CA LEU A 55 -4.59 -3.18 6.38
C LEU A 55 -5.69 -3.08 7.45
N ILE A 56 -6.95 -3.14 7.05
CA ILE A 56 -8.08 -3.10 7.98
C ILE A 56 -8.25 -4.44 8.71
N VAL A 57 -8.14 -5.54 7.98
CA VAL A 57 -8.46 -6.87 8.51
C VAL A 57 -7.33 -7.46 9.33
N ASP A 58 -6.07 -7.09 9.06
CA ASP A 58 -4.92 -7.65 9.77
C ASP A 58 -4.90 -7.16 11.22
N LYS A 59 -5.14 -8.07 12.14
CA LYS A 59 -5.16 -7.79 13.58
C LYS A 59 -3.78 -7.49 14.15
N GLN A 60 -2.73 -7.94 13.48
CA GLN A 60 -1.33 -7.76 13.90
C GLN A 60 -0.72 -6.50 13.30
N ASN A 61 -1.51 -5.70 12.63
CA ASN A 61 -1.03 -4.55 11.88
C ASN A 61 -0.73 -3.37 12.83
N ALA A 62 0.55 -3.02 12.93
CA ALA A 62 0.99 -1.87 13.72
C ALA A 62 0.83 -0.53 12.96
N ILE A 63 0.54 -0.58 11.67
CA ILE A 63 0.45 0.60 10.80
C ILE A 63 -0.95 0.81 10.24
N LYS A 64 -1.98 0.45 11.01
CA LYS A 64 -3.37 0.61 10.59
C LYS A 64 -3.71 2.00 10.02
N PRO A 65 -3.23 3.11 10.60
CA PRO A 65 -3.50 4.44 10.04
C PRO A 65 -3.01 4.62 8.61
N MET A 66 -2.06 3.79 8.15
CA MET A 66 -1.55 3.84 6.78
C MET A 66 -2.59 3.41 5.73
N MET A 67 -3.74 2.90 6.15
CA MET A 67 -4.85 2.60 5.22
C MET A 67 -5.36 3.82 4.47
N PHE A 68 -5.09 5.02 4.97
CA PHE A 68 -5.44 6.25 4.27
C PHE A 68 -4.69 6.42 2.95
N ILE A 69 -3.48 5.85 2.82
CA ILE A 69 -2.72 5.94 1.57
C ILE A 69 -3.41 5.16 0.44
N PRO A 70 -3.77 3.87 0.60
CA PRO A 70 -4.57 3.18 -0.41
C PRO A 70 -5.93 3.83 -0.66
N LEU A 71 -6.57 4.38 0.37
CA LEU A 71 -7.82 5.11 0.20
C LEU A 71 -7.65 6.32 -0.72
N LEU A 72 -6.59 7.11 -0.50
CA LEU A 72 -6.25 8.22 -1.38
C LEU A 72 -5.90 7.74 -2.79
N GLY A 73 -5.32 6.54 -2.91
CA GLY A 73 -5.07 5.91 -4.20
C GLY A 73 -6.36 5.62 -4.97
N ILE A 74 -7.38 5.12 -4.28
CA ILE A 74 -8.69 4.87 -4.89
C ILE A 74 -9.31 6.18 -5.37
N VAL A 75 -9.40 7.17 -4.49
CA VAL A 75 -9.98 8.48 -4.81
C VAL A 75 -9.19 9.16 -5.91
N GLY A 76 -7.85 9.12 -5.82
CA GLY A 76 -6.96 9.72 -6.82
C GLY A 76 -7.14 9.11 -8.20
N ASN A 77 -7.26 7.80 -8.31
CA ASN A 77 -7.48 7.14 -9.60
C ASN A 77 -8.85 7.47 -10.20
N ILE A 78 -9.86 7.72 -9.39
CA ILE A 78 -11.15 8.21 -9.87
C ILE A 78 -11.00 9.62 -10.45
N ILE A 79 -10.29 10.50 -9.76
CA ILE A 79 -10.00 11.87 -10.23
C ILE A 79 -9.12 11.83 -11.49
N ALA A 80 -8.24 10.84 -11.60
CA ALA A 80 -7.30 10.68 -12.70
C ALA A 80 -7.97 10.31 -14.03
N PHE A 81 -9.29 10.15 -14.09
CA PHE A 81 -10.02 10.06 -15.36
C PHE A 81 -9.84 11.32 -16.21
N VAL A 82 -9.53 12.46 -15.60
CA VAL A 82 -9.19 13.69 -16.33
C VAL A 82 -7.69 13.67 -16.66
N PRO A 83 -7.27 13.65 -17.94
CA PRO A 83 -5.89 13.35 -18.32
C PRO A 83 -4.82 14.27 -17.70
N VAL A 84 -5.03 15.58 -17.71
CA VAL A 84 -4.04 16.54 -17.17
C VAL A 84 -3.99 16.50 -15.65
N VAL A 85 -5.15 16.47 -15.00
CA VAL A 85 -5.27 16.34 -13.55
C VAL A 85 -4.72 14.98 -13.10
N GLY A 86 -4.99 13.94 -13.90
CA GLY A 86 -4.50 12.60 -13.62
C GLY A 86 -2.99 12.51 -13.53
N MET A 87 -2.27 13.20 -14.41
CA MET A 87 -0.81 13.22 -14.38
C MET A 87 -0.27 13.71 -13.04
N VAL A 88 -0.82 14.82 -12.53
CA VAL A 88 -0.43 15.36 -11.22
C VAL A 88 -0.78 14.39 -10.11
N VAL A 89 -1.97 13.79 -10.16
CA VAL A 89 -2.44 12.81 -9.17
C VAL A 89 -1.50 11.60 -9.13
N HIS A 90 -1.09 11.07 -10.29
CA HIS A 90 -0.19 9.92 -10.34
C HIS A 90 1.17 10.23 -9.69
N TRP A 91 1.71 11.42 -9.85
CA TRP A 91 2.94 11.84 -9.17
C TRP A 91 2.75 11.91 -7.66
N ILE A 92 1.64 12.47 -7.20
CA ILE A 92 1.32 12.53 -5.77
C ILE A 92 1.22 11.11 -5.20
N LEU A 93 0.50 10.23 -5.88
CA LEU A 93 0.35 8.84 -5.44
C LEU A 93 1.68 8.07 -5.45
N PHE A 94 2.53 8.34 -6.44
CA PHE A 94 3.86 7.75 -6.49
C PHE A 94 4.64 8.06 -5.21
N PHE A 95 4.72 9.32 -4.80
CA PHE A 95 5.44 9.70 -3.59
C PHE A 95 4.78 9.14 -2.33
N LEU A 96 3.46 9.12 -2.26
CA LEU A 96 2.74 8.53 -1.13
C LEU A 96 3.02 7.02 -1.01
N MET A 97 3.09 6.32 -2.13
CA MET A 97 3.39 4.88 -2.11
C MET A 97 4.85 4.60 -1.74
N VAL A 98 5.78 5.43 -2.17
CA VAL A 98 7.18 5.33 -1.72
C VAL A 98 7.25 5.52 -0.20
N PHE A 99 6.57 6.52 0.32
CA PHE A 99 6.48 6.74 1.77
C PHE A 99 5.86 5.51 2.47
N PHE A 100 4.80 4.96 1.92
CA PHE A 100 4.16 3.75 2.44
C PHE A 100 5.15 2.59 2.54
N VAL A 101 5.97 2.37 1.50
CA VAL A 101 6.98 1.31 1.50
C VAL A 101 8.03 1.55 2.59
N PHE A 102 8.47 2.78 2.80
CA PHE A 102 9.40 3.09 3.89
C PHE A 102 8.81 2.72 5.25
N ILE A 103 7.56 3.09 5.49
CA ILE A 103 6.88 2.75 6.75
C ILE A 103 6.72 1.24 6.87
N LEU A 104 6.33 0.58 5.78
CA LEU A 104 6.14 -0.88 5.76
C LEU A 104 7.43 -1.62 6.10
N LEU A 105 8.55 -1.22 5.50
CA LEU A 105 9.84 -1.85 5.75
C LEU A 105 10.39 -1.54 7.14
N SER A 106 10.00 -0.41 7.72
CA SER A 106 10.38 -0.03 9.08
C SER A 106 9.53 -0.72 10.15
N THR A 107 8.42 -1.33 9.78
CA THR A 107 7.52 -1.97 10.72
C THR A 107 8.09 -3.31 11.20
N PRO A 108 8.14 -3.57 12.53
CA PRO A 108 8.60 -4.86 13.04
C PRO A 108 7.74 -6.01 12.56
N LEU A 109 8.38 -7.13 12.23
CA LEU A 109 7.67 -8.35 11.89
C LEU A 109 7.18 -9.02 13.17
N TYR A 110 5.95 -9.55 13.09
CA TYR A 110 5.45 -10.41 14.15
C TYR A 110 6.12 -11.78 14.07
N VAL A 111 6.87 -12.12 15.09
CA VAL A 111 7.51 -13.44 15.22
C VAL A 111 6.93 -14.09 16.47
N PRO A 112 6.18 -15.21 16.31
CA PRO A 112 5.70 -15.96 17.46
C PRO A 112 6.90 -16.48 18.25
N ASN A 113 7.06 -16.04 19.48
CA ASN A 113 8.16 -16.48 20.35
C ASN A 113 7.57 -17.22 21.54
N LYS A 114 7.72 -18.54 21.51
CA LYS A 114 7.26 -19.41 22.59
C LYS A 114 7.97 -19.10 23.91
N ASN A 115 9.22 -18.66 23.84
CA ASN A 115 10.02 -18.33 25.02
C ASN A 115 9.52 -17.06 25.73
N ALA A 116 8.88 -16.14 25.02
CA ALA A 116 8.33 -14.93 25.62
C ALA A 116 7.27 -15.24 26.69
N LYS A 117 6.44 -16.26 26.45
CA LYS A 117 5.45 -16.73 27.44
C LYS A 117 6.09 -17.27 28.70
N VAL A 118 7.17 -18.03 28.55
CA VAL A 118 7.91 -18.61 29.67
C VAL A 118 8.53 -17.51 30.52
N ILE A 119 9.15 -16.53 29.89
CA ILE A 119 9.75 -15.37 30.59
C ILE A 119 8.69 -14.61 31.38
N TYR A 120 7.52 -14.37 30.80
CA TYR A 120 6.42 -13.70 31.51
C TYR A 120 5.95 -14.47 32.72
N THR A 121 5.87 -15.77 32.62
CA THR A 121 5.45 -16.64 33.73
C THR A 121 6.46 -16.58 34.86
N GLU A 122 7.75 -16.58 34.55
CA GLU A 122 8.82 -16.48 35.55
C GLU A 122 8.81 -15.12 36.25
N ASP A 123 8.63 -14.03 35.51
CA ASP A 123 8.54 -12.69 36.07
C ASP A 123 7.39 -12.56 37.06
N ARG A 124 6.26 -13.16 36.78
CA ARG A 124 5.12 -13.19 37.69
C ARG A 124 5.40 -13.96 38.96
N ARG A 125 6.17 -15.03 38.88
CA ARG A 125 6.56 -15.81 40.07
C ARG A 125 7.51 -15.04 40.96
N ASN A 126 8.37 -14.26 40.35
CA ASN A 126 9.40 -13.51 41.07
C ASN A 126 8.91 -12.17 41.60
N SER A 127 7.78 -11.71 41.15
CA SER A 127 7.16 -10.48 41.62
C SER A 127 6.11 -10.77 42.68
#